data_ae77930a882ba3af3e1cb60f959d9b27
#
_entry.id   ae77930a882ba3af3e1cb60f959d9b27
#
_cell.length_a   1.000
_cell.length_b   1.000
_cell.length_c   1.000
_cell.angle_alpha   90.00
_cell.angle_beta   90.00
_cell.angle_gamma   90.00
#
_symmetry.space_group_name_H-M   'P 1'
#
loop_
_entity.id
_entity.type
_entity.pdbx_description
1 polymer ?
#
loop_
_entity_poly.entity_id
_entity_poly.type
_entity_poly.pdbx_seq_one_letter_code
_entity_poly.pdbx_strand_id
1 'polypeptide(L)'
;LLIENFKPGTLQRMNIDKDALLKRNNNLVIVSISNFGQFGPYRDYGANDLIHYALSGLMFVFGSTDREPLKHAFRQAQFKAGTNAASASLLGVYGVKFGAGGQSIDISIHESMASAVRDTTTSFATTGVVPTRQSPMNGEIPRAPIKAKDGYVVPINFGSTDWVKTANLLDNSDLLDERFSTGEFRRFNSKEFEKLVRESFRKKNKFDLFYEAHSHRELVYGVVQDVSELLSNPQYEHDQYFEAIDHPSTGTVLFPGNPLKLSETPRKKPVSAPLLGQDNQHLFQELTTLTTIEIDCIRESIM
;
A
#
# COMPACT_ATOMS: atom_id res chain seq x y z
N LEU A 1 8.20 18.18 16.29
CA LEU A 1 8.17 17.60 14.95
C LEU A 1 7.51 18.57 13.98
N LEU A 2 8.17 18.90 12.88
CA LEU A 2 7.63 19.66 11.73
C LEU A 2 7.67 18.76 10.52
N ILE A 3 6.52 18.55 9.86
CA ILE A 3 6.42 17.78 8.63
C ILE A 3 5.94 18.72 7.51
N GLU A 4 6.62 18.70 6.37
CA GLU A 4 6.25 19.50 5.22
C GLU A 4 6.40 18.68 3.92
N ASN A 5 5.57 18.99 2.93
CA ASN A 5 5.60 18.36 1.61
C ASN A 5 5.54 19.39 0.47
N PHE A 6 6.10 20.55 0.68
CA PHE A 6 6.19 21.60 -0.35
C PHE A 6 7.24 21.24 -1.41
N LYS A 7 7.16 21.92 -2.55
CA LYS A 7 8.28 21.91 -3.49
C LYS A 7 9.55 22.40 -2.80
N PRO A 8 10.72 21.78 -3.07
CA PRO A 8 11.99 22.26 -2.54
C PRO A 8 12.18 23.78 -2.76
N GLY A 9 12.72 24.44 -1.76
CA GLY A 9 12.89 25.90 -1.80
C GLY A 9 11.66 26.73 -1.41
N THR A 10 10.49 26.13 -1.19
CA THR A 10 9.29 26.89 -0.82
C THR A 10 9.40 27.51 0.56
N LEU A 11 9.88 26.76 1.56
CA LEU A 11 10.08 27.33 2.91
C LEU A 11 11.06 28.50 2.91
N GLN A 12 12.15 28.42 2.14
CA GLN A 12 13.09 29.54 1.98
C GLN A 12 12.42 30.79 1.37
N ARG A 13 11.54 30.62 0.35
CA ARG A 13 10.76 31.74 -0.22
C ARG A 13 9.77 32.35 0.78
N MET A 14 9.33 31.56 1.75
CA MET A 14 8.48 32.02 2.86
C MET A 14 9.30 32.61 4.03
N ASN A 15 10.61 32.76 3.87
CA ASN A 15 11.55 33.19 4.92
C ASN A 15 11.57 32.23 6.14
N ILE A 16 11.28 30.96 5.91
CA ILE A 16 11.38 29.91 6.93
C ILE A 16 12.67 29.14 6.68
N ASP A 17 13.69 29.47 7.45
CA ASP A 17 14.97 28.80 7.40
C ASP A 17 15.00 27.61 8.37
N LYS A 18 15.21 26.40 7.83
CA LYS A 18 15.27 25.16 8.63
C LYS A 18 16.41 25.17 9.63
N ASP A 19 17.58 25.71 9.25
CA ASP A 19 18.74 25.80 10.14
C ASP A 19 18.48 26.80 11.28
N ALA A 20 17.78 27.90 11.01
CA ALA A 20 17.38 28.84 12.05
C ALA A 20 16.36 28.20 13.01
N LEU A 21 15.43 27.41 12.51
CA LEU A 21 14.48 26.66 13.35
C LEU A 21 15.21 25.66 14.26
N LEU A 22 16.17 24.90 13.72
CA LEU A 22 16.98 23.95 14.49
C LEU A 22 17.86 24.64 15.55
N LYS A 23 18.42 25.80 15.22
CA LYS A 23 19.18 26.62 16.20
C LYS A 23 18.28 27.13 17.33
N ARG A 24 17.05 27.51 17.02
CA ARG A 24 16.08 27.99 18.02
C ARG A 24 15.55 26.86 18.90
N ASN A 25 15.39 25.68 18.35
CA ASN A 25 14.96 24.48 19.05
C ASN A 25 15.82 23.29 18.61
N ASN A 26 16.85 23.01 19.38
CA ASN A 26 17.79 21.92 19.12
C ASN A 26 17.23 20.51 19.29
N ASN A 27 15.96 20.40 19.69
CA ASN A 27 15.20 19.16 19.77
C ASN A 27 14.17 19.04 18.64
N LEU A 28 14.15 19.96 17.69
CA LEU A 28 13.19 19.91 16.58
C LEU A 28 13.61 18.87 15.55
N VAL A 29 12.69 18.03 15.17
CA VAL A 29 12.82 17.13 14.01
C VAL A 29 12.01 17.71 12.85
N ILE A 30 12.66 17.93 11.71
CA ILE A 30 12.04 18.45 10.49
C ILE A 30 12.04 17.33 9.44
N VAL A 31 10.87 16.97 8.93
CA VAL A 31 10.71 15.94 7.87
C VAL A 31 10.18 16.61 6.62
N SER A 32 10.97 16.57 5.56
CA SER A 32 10.61 17.13 4.25
C SER A 32 10.35 16.02 3.26
N ILE A 33 9.17 16.00 2.66
CA ILE A 33 8.76 15.00 1.69
C ILE A 33 8.64 15.67 0.32
N SER A 34 9.37 15.20 -0.67
CA SER A 34 9.30 15.76 -2.02
C SER A 34 9.45 14.70 -3.09
N ASN A 35 9.15 15.05 -4.36
CA ASN A 35 9.18 14.08 -5.45
C ASN A 35 10.52 13.37 -5.58
N PHE A 36 11.63 14.11 -5.55
CA PHE A 36 12.98 13.60 -5.80
C PHE A 36 13.98 13.94 -4.69
N GLY A 37 13.51 14.38 -3.53
CA GLY A 37 14.37 14.85 -2.44
C GLY A 37 14.68 16.37 -2.54
N GLN A 38 15.38 16.87 -1.53
CA GLN A 38 15.72 18.29 -1.43
C GLN A 38 16.96 18.66 -2.27
N PHE A 39 17.65 17.68 -2.83
CA PHE A 39 18.91 17.83 -3.55
C PHE A 39 18.91 17.00 -4.84
N GLY A 40 19.91 17.17 -5.69
CA GLY A 40 20.12 16.39 -6.90
C GLY A 40 19.51 16.99 -8.18
N PRO A 41 19.79 16.37 -9.34
CA PRO A 41 19.46 16.94 -10.65
C PRO A 41 17.95 17.00 -10.94
N TYR A 42 17.13 16.19 -10.27
CA TYR A 42 15.69 16.15 -10.48
C TYR A 42 14.90 16.87 -9.40
N ARG A 43 15.57 17.53 -8.46
CA ARG A 43 14.99 18.21 -7.30
C ARG A 43 13.76 19.04 -7.64
N ASP A 44 13.83 19.81 -8.72
CA ASP A 44 12.78 20.76 -9.10
C ASP A 44 11.77 20.19 -10.13
N TYR A 45 11.92 18.91 -10.50
CA TYR A 45 11.03 18.27 -11.46
C TYR A 45 9.66 17.96 -10.86
N GLY A 46 8.62 18.15 -11.68
CA GLY A 46 7.27 17.70 -11.35
C GLY A 46 7.12 16.21 -11.53
N ALA A 47 6.42 15.57 -10.60
CA ALA A 47 6.05 14.17 -10.73
C ALA A 47 4.70 13.90 -10.06
N ASN A 48 4.11 12.79 -10.41
CA ASN A 48 2.95 12.20 -9.78
C ASN A 48 3.18 10.71 -9.56
N ASP A 49 2.19 10.01 -9.03
CA ASP A 49 2.27 8.59 -8.76
C ASP A 49 2.73 7.76 -9.97
N LEU A 50 2.16 8.01 -11.15
CA LEU A 50 2.52 7.29 -12.38
C LEU A 50 3.98 7.49 -12.79
N ILE A 51 4.49 8.72 -12.68
CA ILE A 51 5.88 9.06 -13.00
C ILE A 51 6.84 8.36 -12.02
N HIS A 52 6.52 8.34 -10.73
CA HIS A 52 7.34 7.63 -9.74
C HIS A 52 7.39 6.12 -10.00
N TYR A 53 6.27 5.50 -10.40
CA TYR A 53 6.24 4.09 -10.81
C TYR A 53 7.12 3.83 -12.03
N ALA A 54 7.05 4.69 -13.05
CA ALA A 54 7.83 4.53 -14.27
C ALA A 54 9.34 4.65 -14.01
N LEU A 55 9.75 5.71 -13.29
CA LEU A 55 11.15 6.00 -13.05
C LEU A 55 11.82 5.08 -12.01
N SER A 56 11.05 4.49 -11.09
CA SER A 56 11.60 3.60 -10.05
C SER A 56 11.99 2.21 -10.55
N GLY A 57 11.65 1.86 -11.79
CA GLY A 57 11.83 0.50 -12.34
C GLY A 57 10.72 -0.49 -11.96
N LEU A 58 9.83 -0.15 -11.00
CA LEU A 58 8.77 -1.06 -10.57
C LEU A 58 7.80 -1.39 -11.72
N MET A 59 7.45 -0.39 -12.53
CA MET A 59 6.56 -0.58 -13.67
C MET A 59 7.16 -1.52 -14.73
N PHE A 60 8.48 -1.55 -14.89
CA PHE A 60 9.16 -2.40 -15.85
C PHE A 60 8.99 -3.89 -15.56
N VAL A 61 8.93 -4.26 -14.28
CA VAL A 61 8.79 -5.66 -13.82
C VAL A 61 7.36 -6.05 -13.47
N PHE A 62 6.41 -5.13 -13.57
CA PHE A 62 5.02 -5.35 -13.15
C PHE A 62 4.06 -5.43 -14.35
N GLY A 63 3.24 -6.48 -14.37
CA GLY A 63 2.27 -6.76 -15.43
C GLY A 63 2.62 -8.00 -16.25
N SER A 64 1.85 -8.24 -17.31
CA SER A 64 2.06 -9.36 -18.24
C SER A 64 3.01 -8.96 -19.38
N THR A 65 3.66 -9.96 -20.00
CA THR A 65 4.59 -9.75 -21.12
C THR A 65 3.92 -9.37 -22.42
N ASP A 66 2.65 -9.70 -22.57
CA ASP A 66 1.82 -9.44 -23.76
C ASP A 66 1.08 -8.10 -23.72
N ARG A 67 1.31 -7.29 -22.68
CA ARG A 67 0.66 -5.99 -22.46
C ARG A 67 1.67 -4.93 -22.05
N GLU A 68 1.20 -3.69 -22.07
CA GLU A 68 1.95 -2.55 -21.55
C GLU A 68 2.26 -2.75 -20.04
N PRO A 69 3.35 -2.11 -19.55
CA PRO A 69 3.64 -2.06 -18.13
C PRO A 69 2.48 -1.49 -17.32
N LEU A 70 2.21 -2.09 -16.17
CA LEU A 70 1.11 -1.69 -15.29
C LEU A 70 1.63 -1.03 -14.02
N LYS A 71 0.76 -0.30 -13.35
CA LYS A 71 0.95 0.17 -11.97
C LYS A 71 -0.19 -0.31 -11.08
N HIS A 72 0.04 -0.32 -9.78
CA HIS A 72 -1.03 -0.54 -8.81
C HIS A 72 -2.04 0.60 -8.84
N ALA A 73 -3.27 0.30 -8.46
CA ALA A 73 -4.31 1.30 -8.32
C ALA A 73 -3.97 2.35 -7.26
N PHE A 74 -4.63 3.50 -7.35
CA PHE A 74 -4.50 4.63 -6.43
C PHE A 74 -3.08 5.22 -6.35
N ARG A 75 -2.79 5.97 -5.28
CA ARG A 75 -1.56 6.77 -5.07
C ARG A 75 -0.55 6.03 -4.19
N GLN A 76 -0.11 4.86 -4.62
CA GLN A 76 0.77 3.99 -3.81
C GLN A 76 2.15 4.60 -3.54
N ALA A 77 2.67 5.42 -4.45
CA ALA A 77 3.95 6.10 -4.24
C ALA A 77 3.89 7.06 -3.05
N GLN A 78 2.81 7.83 -2.95
CA GLN A 78 2.59 8.74 -1.83
C GLN A 78 2.35 7.98 -0.52
N PHE A 79 1.58 6.89 -0.53
CA PHE A 79 1.38 6.06 0.65
C PHE A 79 2.70 5.46 1.14
N LYS A 80 3.52 4.93 0.25
CA LYS A 80 4.82 4.36 0.62
C LYS A 80 5.77 5.42 1.20
N ALA A 81 5.86 6.58 0.55
CA ALA A 81 6.66 7.69 1.07
C ALA A 81 6.13 8.21 2.41
N GLY A 82 4.79 8.28 2.57
CA GLY A 82 4.17 8.65 3.85
C GLY A 82 4.50 7.67 4.98
N THR A 83 4.49 6.37 4.71
CA THR A 83 4.91 5.35 5.69
C THR A 83 6.39 5.49 6.05
N ASN A 84 7.26 5.72 5.07
CA ASN A 84 8.69 5.98 5.32
C ASN A 84 8.89 7.26 6.15
N ALA A 85 8.15 8.32 5.82
CA ALA A 85 8.21 9.59 6.55
C ALA A 85 7.73 9.44 8.01
N ALA A 86 6.65 8.67 8.24
CA ALA A 86 6.16 8.38 9.59
C ALA A 86 7.22 7.61 10.40
N SER A 87 7.81 6.56 9.81
CA SER A 87 8.87 5.79 10.46
C SER A 87 10.09 6.66 10.76
N ALA A 88 10.55 7.46 9.81
CA ALA A 88 11.68 8.37 9.98
C ALA A 88 11.38 9.47 11.03
N SER A 89 10.14 9.98 11.06
CA SER A 89 9.70 10.93 12.10
C SER A 89 9.81 10.33 13.51
N LEU A 90 9.33 9.11 13.68
CA LEU A 90 9.41 8.42 14.96
C LEU A 90 10.85 8.14 15.37
N LEU A 91 11.71 7.71 14.42
CA LEU A 91 13.13 7.51 14.66
C LEU A 91 13.82 8.82 15.06
N GLY A 92 13.52 9.93 14.38
CA GLY A 92 14.05 11.25 14.74
C GLY A 92 13.63 11.70 16.13
N VAL A 93 12.35 11.59 16.47
CA VAL A 93 11.83 11.93 17.81
C VAL A 93 12.40 11.00 18.88
N TYR A 94 12.54 9.73 18.58
CA TYR A 94 13.19 8.77 19.48
C TYR A 94 14.66 9.15 19.71
N GLY A 95 15.39 9.49 18.64
CA GLY A 95 16.79 9.97 18.76
C GLY A 95 16.91 11.18 19.68
N VAL A 96 16.03 12.18 19.53
CA VAL A 96 15.99 13.36 20.42
C VAL A 96 15.78 12.94 21.88
N LYS A 97 14.87 12.02 22.14
CA LYS A 97 14.58 11.51 23.50
C LYS A 97 15.82 10.86 24.13
N PHE A 98 16.72 10.30 23.33
CA PHE A 98 17.96 9.65 23.77
C PHE A 98 19.22 10.49 23.54
N GLY A 99 19.07 11.79 23.33
CA GLY A 99 20.18 12.75 23.33
C GLY A 99 20.89 12.96 21.99
N ALA A 100 20.34 12.45 20.88
CA ALA A 100 20.91 12.68 19.53
C ALA A 100 20.67 14.11 18.98
N GLY A 101 19.80 14.88 19.62
CA GLY A 101 19.41 16.21 19.15
C GLY A 101 18.45 16.19 17.96
N GLY A 102 17.93 17.38 17.63
CA GLY A 102 17.05 17.59 16.47
C GLY A 102 17.80 17.47 15.15
N GLN A 103 17.06 17.18 14.09
CA GLN A 103 17.65 16.97 12.77
C GLN A 103 16.65 17.24 11.64
N SER A 104 17.17 17.47 10.44
CA SER A 104 16.40 17.52 9.22
C SER A 104 16.46 16.18 8.49
N ILE A 105 15.30 15.65 8.11
CA ILE A 105 15.13 14.37 7.42
C ILE A 105 14.54 14.65 6.05
N ASP A 106 15.18 14.15 5.00
CA ASP A 106 14.72 14.26 3.62
C ASP A 106 14.12 12.94 3.16
N ILE A 107 12.90 12.96 2.65
CA ILE A 107 12.19 11.81 2.11
C ILE A 107 11.88 12.05 0.64
N SER A 108 12.56 11.31 -0.22
CA SER A 108 12.29 11.25 -1.65
C SER A 108 11.19 10.22 -1.94
N ILE A 109 10.09 10.63 -2.58
CA ILE A 109 9.04 9.70 -3.04
C ILE A 109 9.63 8.74 -4.08
N HIS A 110 10.50 9.24 -4.97
CA HIS A 110 11.17 8.44 -5.98
C HIS A 110 12.03 7.32 -5.37
N GLU A 111 12.88 7.64 -4.38
CA GLU A 111 13.71 6.63 -3.71
C GLU A 111 12.87 5.66 -2.88
N SER A 112 11.81 6.15 -2.25
CA SER A 112 10.83 5.30 -1.56
C SER A 112 10.24 4.27 -2.52
N MET A 113 9.93 4.64 -3.76
CA MET A 113 9.44 3.69 -4.77
C MET A 113 10.55 2.76 -5.29
N ALA A 114 11.74 3.27 -5.54
CA ALA A 114 12.87 2.45 -6.00
C ALA A 114 13.23 1.35 -4.99
N SER A 115 13.03 1.59 -3.69
CA SER A 115 13.23 0.56 -2.66
C SER A 115 12.30 -0.66 -2.79
N ALA A 116 11.21 -0.57 -3.56
CA ALA A 116 10.30 -1.69 -3.82
C ALA A 116 10.88 -2.73 -4.81
N VAL A 117 11.88 -2.35 -5.61
CA VAL A 117 12.55 -3.24 -6.58
C VAL A 117 13.92 -3.71 -6.10
N ARG A 118 14.15 -3.71 -4.79
CA ARG A 118 15.43 -4.11 -4.20
C ARG A 118 15.88 -5.49 -4.66
N ASP A 119 14.99 -6.46 -4.69
CA ASP A 119 15.34 -7.84 -5.07
C ASP A 119 15.73 -7.95 -6.55
N THR A 120 15.06 -7.20 -7.44
CA THR A 120 15.39 -7.16 -8.87
C THR A 120 16.69 -6.42 -9.13
N THR A 121 16.97 -5.33 -8.41
CA THR A 121 18.25 -4.60 -8.53
C THR A 121 19.40 -5.42 -7.98
N THR A 122 19.22 -6.13 -6.87
CA THR A 122 20.23 -7.04 -6.31
C THR A 122 20.48 -8.21 -7.25
N SER A 123 19.44 -8.80 -7.83
CA SER A 123 19.57 -9.88 -8.83
C SER A 123 20.38 -9.42 -10.02
N PHE A 124 20.08 -8.25 -10.58
CA PHE A 124 20.87 -7.68 -11.68
C PHE A 124 22.33 -7.44 -11.27
N ALA A 125 22.57 -6.88 -10.10
CA ALA A 125 23.93 -6.60 -9.64
C ALA A 125 24.78 -7.87 -9.47
N THR A 126 24.16 -9.01 -9.17
CA THR A 126 24.86 -10.28 -8.96
C THR A 126 24.96 -11.14 -10.23
N THR A 127 23.99 -11.08 -11.12
CA THR A 127 23.90 -11.96 -12.29
C THR A 127 24.16 -11.26 -13.64
N GLY A 128 24.08 -9.92 -13.67
CA GLY A 128 24.10 -9.13 -14.91
C GLY A 128 22.84 -9.27 -15.76
N VAL A 129 21.85 -10.06 -15.32
CA VAL A 129 20.60 -10.29 -16.08
C VAL A 129 19.54 -9.31 -15.64
N VAL A 130 18.96 -8.59 -16.60
CA VAL A 130 17.85 -7.66 -16.35
C VAL A 130 16.56 -8.47 -16.09
N PRO A 131 16.00 -8.44 -14.89
CA PRO A 131 14.72 -9.09 -14.62
C PRO A 131 13.60 -8.43 -15.43
N THR A 132 12.77 -9.25 -16.05
CA THR A 132 11.64 -8.78 -16.88
C THR A 132 10.34 -9.31 -16.31
N ARG A 133 9.21 -8.79 -16.80
CA ARG A 133 7.91 -9.42 -16.58
C ARG A 133 7.97 -10.86 -17.07
N GLN A 134 7.39 -11.77 -16.32
CA GLN A 134 7.34 -13.18 -16.67
C GLN A 134 5.93 -13.55 -17.13
N SER A 135 5.84 -14.56 -18.01
CA SER A 135 4.56 -15.18 -18.27
C SER A 135 3.99 -15.74 -16.97
N PRO A 136 2.71 -15.50 -16.65
CA PRO A 136 2.11 -15.96 -15.40
C PRO A 136 2.09 -17.48 -15.26
N MET A 137 2.27 -18.21 -16.36
CA MET A 137 2.30 -19.69 -16.36
C MET A 137 3.48 -20.16 -17.22
N ASN A 138 4.32 -20.95 -16.65
CA ASN A 138 5.44 -21.62 -17.34
C ASN A 138 5.51 -23.09 -16.88
N GLY A 139 4.40 -23.84 -17.11
CA GLY A 139 4.26 -25.21 -16.63
C GLY A 139 4.16 -25.34 -15.10
N GLU A 140 3.96 -24.23 -14.42
CA GLU A 140 3.68 -24.16 -12.98
C GLU A 140 2.27 -23.62 -12.74
N ILE A 141 1.72 -23.86 -11.56
CA ILE A 141 0.48 -23.20 -11.16
C ILE A 141 0.79 -21.71 -11.06
N PRO A 142 0.01 -20.86 -11.73
CA PRO A 142 0.37 -19.46 -11.85
C PRO A 142 0.34 -18.75 -10.49
N ARG A 143 1.35 -17.96 -10.24
CA ARG A 143 1.37 -16.97 -9.16
C ARG A 143 0.65 -15.69 -9.59
N ALA A 144 -0.52 -15.85 -10.20
CA ALA A 144 -1.31 -14.78 -10.79
C ALA A 144 -2.80 -15.09 -10.67
N PRO A 145 -3.68 -14.11 -10.79
CA PRO A 145 -5.12 -14.34 -10.76
C PRO A 145 -5.58 -15.30 -11.87
N ILE A 146 -6.27 -16.35 -11.48
CA ILE A 146 -6.91 -17.31 -12.38
C ILE A 146 -8.43 -17.10 -12.34
N LYS A 147 -9.07 -17.15 -13.50
CA LYS A 147 -10.51 -17.06 -13.62
C LYS A 147 -11.19 -18.28 -13.00
N ALA A 148 -11.99 -18.07 -11.95
CA ALA A 148 -12.95 -19.01 -11.38
C ALA A 148 -14.32 -18.81 -12.03
N LYS A 149 -15.33 -19.55 -11.59
CA LYS A 149 -16.70 -19.46 -12.12
C LYS A 149 -17.30 -18.05 -11.95
N ASP A 150 -17.08 -17.43 -10.80
CA ASP A 150 -17.72 -16.19 -10.34
C ASP A 150 -16.74 -15.06 -10.04
N GLY A 151 -15.47 -15.18 -10.41
CA GLY A 151 -14.46 -14.16 -10.15
C GLY A 151 -13.06 -14.64 -10.43
N TYR A 152 -12.12 -14.30 -9.55
CA TYR A 152 -10.72 -14.69 -9.65
C TYR A 152 -10.20 -15.21 -8.32
N VAL A 153 -9.31 -16.20 -8.37
CA VAL A 153 -8.50 -16.67 -7.25
C VAL A 153 -7.02 -16.52 -7.56
N VAL A 154 -6.22 -16.38 -6.54
CA VAL A 154 -4.75 -16.32 -6.64
C VAL A 154 -4.19 -17.52 -5.90
N PRO A 155 -3.87 -18.63 -6.58
CA PRO A 155 -3.19 -19.75 -5.97
C PRO A 155 -1.70 -19.41 -5.81
N ILE A 156 -1.12 -19.74 -4.65
CA ILE A 156 0.31 -19.65 -4.41
C ILE A 156 0.79 -21.00 -3.91
N ASN A 157 1.61 -21.68 -4.69
CA ASN A 157 2.18 -22.97 -4.33
C ASN A 157 3.68 -22.83 -4.08
N PHE A 158 4.11 -23.35 -2.95
CA PHE A 158 5.49 -23.24 -2.49
C PHE A 158 6.31 -24.52 -2.69
N GLY A 159 5.69 -25.63 -3.14
CA GLY A 159 6.37 -26.91 -3.26
C GLY A 159 5.84 -27.83 -4.35
N SER A 160 6.61 -28.86 -4.68
CA SER A 160 6.26 -29.87 -5.69
C SER A 160 5.09 -30.77 -5.27
N THR A 161 4.88 -30.95 -3.97
CA THR A 161 3.81 -31.76 -3.39
C THR A 161 2.43 -31.11 -3.50
N ASP A 162 2.40 -29.78 -3.65
CA ASP A 162 1.15 -29.01 -3.74
C ASP A 162 0.39 -29.30 -5.03
N TRP A 163 1.07 -29.86 -6.02
CA TRP A 163 0.45 -30.17 -7.31
C TRP A 163 -0.64 -31.24 -7.18
N VAL A 164 -0.38 -32.35 -6.51
CA VAL A 164 -1.37 -33.42 -6.29
C VAL A 164 -2.56 -32.90 -5.49
N LYS A 165 -2.29 -32.09 -4.47
CA LYS A 165 -3.33 -31.47 -3.65
C LYS A 165 -4.19 -30.50 -4.48
N THR A 166 -3.56 -29.73 -5.34
CA THR A 166 -4.28 -28.81 -6.25
C THR A 166 -5.12 -29.58 -7.25
N ALA A 167 -4.62 -30.68 -7.84
CA ALA A 167 -5.39 -31.50 -8.76
C ALA A 167 -6.61 -32.11 -8.08
N ASN A 168 -6.46 -32.58 -6.85
CA ASN A 168 -7.55 -33.09 -6.02
C ASN A 168 -8.57 -32.01 -5.66
N LEU A 169 -8.09 -30.81 -5.27
CA LEU A 169 -8.95 -29.65 -5.02
C LEU A 169 -9.77 -29.26 -6.25
N LEU A 170 -9.21 -29.42 -7.44
CA LEU A 170 -9.87 -29.10 -8.70
C LEU A 170 -10.75 -30.23 -9.25
N ASP A 171 -10.80 -31.38 -8.56
CA ASP A 171 -11.54 -32.58 -8.98
C ASP A 171 -11.23 -33.00 -10.43
N ASN A 172 -9.94 -32.93 -10.81
CA ASN A 172 -9.51 -33.22 -12.17
C ASN A 172 -8.33 -34.18 -12.19
N SER A 173 -8.62 -35.48 -12.44
CA SER A 173 -7.62 -36.53 -12.53
C SER A 173 -6.68 -36.39 -13.73
N ASP A 174 -7.10 -35.70 -14.83
CA ASP A 174 -6.25 -35.50 -16.00
C ASP A 174 -4.99 -34.67 -15.66
N LEU A 175 -5.08 -33.85 -14.59
CA LEU A 175 -3.94 -33.13 -14.07
C LEU A 175 -2.89 -34.00 -13.37
N LEU A 176 -3.24 -35.25 -13.04
CA LEU A 176 -2.33 -36.25 -12.45
C LEU A 176 -1.70 -37.18 -13.49
N ASP A 177 -1.94 -36.96 -14.79
CA ASP A 177 -1.31 -37.69 -15.88
C ASP A 177 0.24 -37.64 -15.75
N GLU A 178 0.91 -38.71 -16.14
CA GLU A 178 2.37 -38.85 -16.09
C GLU A 178 3.08 -37.67 -16.82
N ARG A 179 2.49 -37.14 -17.89
CA ARG A 179 2.97 -35.97 -18.63
C ARG A 179 3.06 -34.70 -17.79
N PHE A 180 2.45 -34.67 -16.62
CA PHE A 180 2.44 -33.54 -15.69
C PHE A 180 3.06 -33.86 -14.33
N SER A 181 3.65 -35.05 -14.16
CA SER A 181 4.16 -35.57 -12.88
C SER A 181 5.30 -34.74 -12.30
N THR A 182 6.14 -34.13 -13.13
CA THR A 182 7.26 -33.28 -12.70
C THR A 182 7.13 -31.85 -13.24
N GLY A 183 7.80 -30.89 -12.61
CA GLY A 183 7.86 -29.52 -13.10
C GLY A 183 8.46 -29.41 -14.52
N GLU A 184 9.40 -30.27 -14.87
CA GLU A 184 9.99 -30.33 -16.19
C GLU A 184 8.99 -30.81 -17.25
N PHE A 185 8.27 -31.90 -16.95
CA PHE A 185 7.23 -32.42 -17.83
C PHE A 185 6.07 -31.42 -18.01
N ARG A 186 5.67 -30.72 -16.95
CA ARG A 186 4.66 -29.66 -17.04
C ARG A 186 5.14 -28.50 -17.93
N ARG A 187 6.41 -28.10 -17.83
CA ARG A 187 6.98 -27.06 -18.73
C ARG A 187 6.99 -27.51 -20.18
N PHE A 188 7.36 -28.75 -20.44
CA PHE A 188 7.35 -29.31 -21.78
C PHE A 188 5.94 -29.36 -22.39
N ASN A 189 4.94 -29.71 -21.61
CA ASN A 189 3.53 -29.80 -22.00
C ASN A 189 2.72 -28.55 -21.58
N SER A 190 3.37 -27.39 -21.44
CA SER A 190 2.79 -26.20 -20.78
C SER A 190 1.46 -25.76 -21.36
N LYS A 191 1.26 -25.77 -22.67
CA LYS A 191 0.03 -25.31 -23.32
C LYS A 191 -1.18 -26.18 -22.94
N GLU A 192 -1.04 -27.50 -22.93
CA GLU A 192 -2.09 -28.42 -22.57
C GLU A 192 -2.35 -28.36 -21.05
N PHE A 193 -1.29 -28.36 -20.26
CA PHE A 193 -1.34 -28.18 -18.82
C PHE A 193 -2.10 -26.91 -18.41
N GLU A 194 -1.71 -25.77 -18.96
CA GLU A 194 -2.36 -24.49 -18.69
C GLU A 194 -3.83 -24.48 -19.07
N LYS A 195 -4.19 -25.10 -20.17
CA LYS A 195 -5.58 -25.21 -20.60
C LYS A 195 -6.40 -26.00 -19.57
N LEU A 196 -5.94 -27.18 -19.18
CA LEU A 196 -6.60 -28.03 -18.19
C LEU A 196 -6.75 -27.33 -16.84
N VAL A 197 -5.69 -26.68 -16.36
CA VAL A 197 -5.73 -25.89 -15.12
C VAL A 197 -6.80 -24.81 -15.21
N ARG A 198 -6.77 -23.98 -16.24
CA ARG A 198 -7.73 -22.88 -16.40
C ARG A 198 -9.18 -23.36 -16.52
N GLU A 199 -9.42 -24.46 -17.23
CA GLU A 199 -10.74 -25.06 -17.36
C GLU A 199 -11.26 -25.60 -16.03
N SER A 200 -10.39 -26.20 -15.22
CA SER A 200 -10.74 -26.72 -13.91
C SER A 200 -11.12 -25.62 -12.91
N PHE A 201 -10.34 -24.56 -12.85
CA PHE A 201 -10.66 -23.41 -12.00
C PHE A 201 -12.00 -22.77 -12.36
N ARG A 202 -12.34 -22.68 -13.64
CA ARG A 202 -13.62 -22.10 -14.11
C ARG A 202 -14.87 -22.86 -13.68
N LYS A 203 -14.73 -24.11 -13.23
CA LYS A 203 -15.85 -24.94 -12.78
C LYS A 203 -16.25 -24.67 -11.33
N LYS A 204 -15.35 -24.10 -10.51
CA LYS A 204 -15.55 -23.87 -9.07
C LYS A 204 -15.74 -22.40 -8.75
N ASN A 205 -16.50 -22.12 -7.69
CA ASN A 205 -16.65 -20.76 -7.17
C ASN A 205 -15.37 -20.32 -6.44
N LYS A 206 -15.09 -19.04 -6.47
CA LYS A 206 -13.85 -18.48 -5.89
C LYS A 206 -13.72 -18.69 -4.39
N PHE A 207 -14.82 -18.57 -3.65
CA PHE A 207 -14.82 -18.77 -2.20
C PHE A 207 -14.74 -20.24 -1.81
N ASP A 208 -15.40 -21.14 -2.60
CA ASP A 208 -15.28 -22.58 -2.38
C ASP A 208 -13.81 -23.01 -2.52
N LEU A 209 -13.12 -22.55 -3.58
CA LEU A 209 -11.70 -22.80 -3.79
C LEU A 209 -10.84 -22.28 -2.62
N PHE A 210 -11.16 -21.11 -2.10
CA PHE A 210 -10.43 -20.51 -0.99
C PHE A 210 -10.58 -21.35 0.29
N TYR A 211 -11.81 -21.69 0.68
CA TYR A 211 -12.06 -22.45 1.91
C TYR A 211 -11.56 -23.90 1.82
N GLU A 212 -11.75 -24.57 0.69
CA GLU A 212 -11.25 -25.92 0.47
C GLU A 212 -9.72 -25.96 0.47
N ALA A 213 -9.04 -24.98 -0.14
CA ALA A 213 -7.59 -24.88 -0.11
C ALA A 213 -7.04 -24.76 1.32
N HIS A 214 -7.70 -23.96 2.16
CA HIS A 214 -7.30 -23.78 3.56
C HIS A 214 -7.51 -25.03 4.42
N SER A 215 -8.54 -25.86 4.13
CA SER A 215 -8.79 -27.10 4.85
C SER A 215 -7.64 -28.10 4.70
N HIS A 216 -6.89 -28.02 3.61
CA HIS A 216 -5.71 -28.86 3.35
C HIS A 216 -4.41 -28.32 3.94
N ARG A 217 -4.45 -27.19 4.68
CA ARG A 217 -3.37 -26.52 5.44
C ARG A 217 -2.08 -26.17 4.69
N GLU A 218 -1.88 -26.72 3.48
CA GLU A 218 -0.65 -26.54 2.71
C GLU A 218 -0.88 -25.83 1.38
N LEU A 219 -2.13 -25.48 1.06
CA LEU A 219 -2.47 -24.68 -0.11
C LEU A 219 -2.80 -23.26 0.33
N VAL A 220 -2.10 -22.28 -0.26
CA VAL A 220 -2.29 -20.87 0.04
C VAL A 220 -2.99 -20.21 -1.15
N TYR A 221 -4.27 -19.96 -0.99
CA TYR A 221 -5.10 -19.33 -2.00
C TYR A 221 -5.65 -18.00 -1.50
N GLY A 222 -5.74 -17.01 -2.38
CA GLY A 222 -6.42 -15.76 -2.13
C GLY A 222 -7.63 -15.60 -3.05
N VAL A 223 -8.62 -14.86 -2.61
CA VAL A 223 -9.79 -14.48 -3.41
C VAL A 223 -9.64 -13.02 -3.83
N VAL A 224 -9.86 -12.74 -5.11
CA VAL A 224 -9.99 -11.34 -5.55
C VAL A 224 -11.38 -10.88 -5.18
N GLN A 225 -11.45 -10.02 -4.17
CA GLN A 225 -12.68 -9.47 -3.63
C GLN A 225 -12.96 -8.08 -4.20
N ASP A 226 -14.22 -7.77 -4.44
CA ASP A 226 -14.64 -6.40 -4.66
C ASP A 226 -14.92 -5.67 -3.35
N VAL A 227 -15.21 -4.38 -3.43
CA VAL A 227 -15.40 -3.54 -2.23
C VAL A 227 -16.61 -4.00 -1.40
N SER A 228 -17.67 -4.49 -2.04
CA SER A 228 -18.86 -4.97 -1.30
C SER A 228 -18.57 -6.25 -0.53
N GLU A 229 -17.76 -7.13 -1.10
CA GLU A 229 -17.32 -8.37 -0.44
C GLU A 229 -16.37 -8.11 0.75
N LEU A 230 -15.63 -6.99 0.73
CA LEU A 230 -14.80 -6.60 1.89
C LEU A 230 -15.66 -6.31 3.12
N LEU A 231 -16.82 -5.69 2.95
CA LEU A 231 -17.69 -5.31 4.08
C LEU A 231 -18.30 -6.53 4.77
N SER A 232 -18.45 -7.65 4.07
CA SER A 232 -18.94 -8.93 4.61
C SER A 232 -17.85 -9.98 4.82
N ASN A 233 -16.57 -9.56 4.82
CA ASN A 233 -15.47 -10.48 5.06
C ASN A 233 -15.42 -10.88 6.54
N PRO A 234 -15.48 -12.19 6.88
CA PRO A 234 -15.54 -12.65 8.26
C PRO A 234 -14.39 -12.17 9.16
N GLN A 235 -13.19 -11.98 8.58
CA GLN A 235 -12.05 -11.48 9.34
C GLN A 235 -12.22 -10.00 9.71
N TYR A 236 -12.75 -9.19 8.77
CA TYR A 236 -12.99 -7.77 9.05
C TYR A 236 -14.18 -7.57 9.98
N GLU A 237 -15.22 -8.43 9.91
CA GLU A 237 -16.33 -8.44 10.86
C GLU A 237 -15.85 -8.79 12.27
N HIS A 238 -15.11 -9.89 12.42
CA HIS A 238 -14.52 -10.28 13.70
C HIS A 238 -13.65 -9.17 14.32
N ASP A 239 -12.85 -8.52 13.50
CA ASP A 239 -11.93 -7.47 13.92
C ASP A 239 -12.60 -6.11 14.13
N GLN A 240 -13.88 -5.99 13.77
CA GLN A 240 -14.62 -4.71 13.73
C GLN A 240 -13.83 -3.64 12.98
N TYR A 241 -13.25 -4.05 11.82
CA TYR A 241 -12.36 -3.19 11.07
C TYR A 241 -13.11 -2.02 10.42
N PHE A 242 -14.32 -2.26 9.90
CA PHE A 242 -15.18 -1.20 9.39
C PHE A 242 -16.05 -0.64 10.51
N GLU A 243 -16.01 0.67 10.70
CA GLU A 243 -16.69 1.38 11.76
C GLU A 243 -17.75 2.31 11.20
N ALA A 244 -18.91 2.30 11.82
CA ALA A 244 -19.99 3.23 11.51
C ALA A 244 -19.70 4.61 12.12
N ILE A 245 -19.71 5.64 11.29
CA ILE A 245 -19.54 7.04 11.70
C ILE A 245 -20.77 7.81 11.28
N ASP A 246 -21.40 8.48 12.23
CA ASP A 246 -22.51 9.38 11.96
C ASP A 246 -21.98 10.75 11.53
N HIS A 247 -22.28 11.13 10.31
CA HIS A 247 -21.89 12.42 9.76
C HIS A 247 -23.10 13.32 9.58
N PRO A 248 -23.04 14.59 10.02
CA PRO A 248 -24.21 15.50 10.02
C PRO A 248 -24.85 15.70 8.64
N SER A 249 -24.05 15.63 7.57
CA SER A 249 -24.54 15.90 6.20
C SER A 249 -24.88 14.62 5.41
N THR A 250 -24.26 13.47 5.71
CA THR A 250 -24.38 12.23 4.89
C THR A 250 -25.06 11.09 5.63
N GLY A 251 -25.38 11.26 6.92
CA GLY A 251 -25.86 10.17 7.77
C GLY A 251 -24.77 9.18 8.13
N THR A 252 -25.16 7.98 8.54
CA THR A 252 -24.23 6.92 8.95
C THR A 252 -23.53 6.31 7.74
N VAL A 253 -22.20 6.30 7.76
CA VAL A 253 -21.35 5.69 6.75
C VAL A 253 -20.32 4.77 7.38
N LEU A 254 -19.96 3.69 6.67
CA LEU A 254 -18.91 2.77 7.10
C LEU A 254 -17.55 3.26 6.63
N PHE A 255 -16.62 3.40 7.56
CA PHE A 255 -15.23 3.76 7.28
C PHE A 255 -14.28 2.63 7.66
N PRO A 256 -13.17 2.45 6.89
CA PRO A 256 -12.11 1.55 7.30
C PRO A 256 -11.44 2.10 8.57
N GLY A 257 -11.28 1.24 9.55
CA GLY A 257 -10.62 1.58 10.82
C GLY A 257 -9.10 1.59 10.70
N ASN A 258 -8.45 1.82 11.85
CA ASN A 258 -7.00 1.77 11.93
C ASN A 258 -6.52 0.30 11.99
N PRO A 259 -5.61 -0.15 11.11
CA PRO A 259 -5.07 -1.52 11.17
C PRO A 259 -4.13 -1.76 12.36
N LEU A 260 -3.66 -0.71 13.03
CA LEU A 260 -2.77 -0.82 14.19
C LEU A 260 -3.58 -1.06 15.48
N LYS A 261 -3.32 -2.17 16.13
CA LYS A 261 -3.93 -2.56 17.40
C LYS A 261 -2.87 -2.52 18.50
N LEU A 262 -2.88 -1.47 19.32
CA LEU A 262 -1.96 -1.30 20.43
C LEU A 262 -2.65 -1.71 21.73
N SER A 263 -2.03 -2.58 22.53
CA SER A 263 -2.61 -3.13 23.76
C SER A 263 -2.80 -2.08 24.84
N GLU A 264 -1.79 -1.20 25.03
CA GLU A 264 -1.76 -0.20 26.10
C GLU A 264 -2.33 1.16 25.69
N THR A 265 -2.34 1.45 24.40
CA THR A 265 -2.85 2.71 23.85
C THR A 265 -3.83 2.40 22.71
N PRO A 266 -5.00 1.83 23.04
CA PRO A 266 -5.99 1.49 22.04
C PRO A 266 -6.45 2.72 21.26
N ARG A 267 -6.82 2.50 20.01
CA ARG A 267 -7.32 3.57 19.16
C ARG A 267 -8.58 4.22 19.74
N LYS A 268 -8.71 5.52 19.57
CA LYS A 268 -9.96 6.23 19.82
C LYS A 268 -10.99 5.86 18.74
N LYS A 269 -12.27 5.84 19.10
CA LYS A 269 -13.33 5.71 18.09
C LYS A 269 -13.23 6.88 17.10
N PRO A 270 -13.38 6.61 15.80
CA PRO A 270 -13.39 7.66 14.80
C PRO A 270 -14.62 8.56 15.01
N VAL A 271 -14.43 9.84 14.74
CA VAL A 271 -15.51 10.83 14.74
C VAL A 271 -15.63 11.42 13.34
N SER A 272 -16.79 11.97 13.00
CA SER A 272 -16.97 12.67 11.74
C SER A 272 -16.03 13.86 11.61
N ALA A 273 -15.67 14.21 10.38
CA ALA A 273 -14.97 15.46 10.12
C ALA A 273 -15.85 16.65 10.59
N PRO A 274 -15.28 17.68 11.20
CA PRO A 274 -16.02 18.84 11.62
C PRO A 274 -16.60 19.59 10.40
N LEU A 275 -17.74 20.22 10.60
CA LEU A 275 -18.28 21.17 9.62
C LEU A 275 -17.39 22.40 9.52
N LEU A 276 -17.46 23.10 8.38
CA LEU A 276 -16.68 24.31 8.16
C LEU A 276 -16.93 25.33 9.28
N GLY A 277 -15.88 25.72 9.97
CA GLY A 277 -15.95 26.69 11.07
C GLY A 277 -16.54 26.17 12.39
N GLN A 278 -16.85 24.86 12.50
CA GLN A 278 -17.46 24.27 13.70
C GLN A 278 -16.68 24.57 14.98
N ASP A 279 -15.37 24.49 14.92
CA ASP A 279 -14.48 24.64 16.08
C ASP A 279 -13.91 26.07 16.23
N ASN A 280 -14.23 26.99 15.34
CA ASN A 280 -13.63 28.33 15.31
C ASN A 280 -13.77 29.05 16.65
N GLN A 281 -14.98 29.08 17.22
CA GLN A 281 -15.23 29.78 18.46
C GLN A 281 -14.39 29.23 19.62
N HIS A 282 -14.39 27.91 19.78
CA HIS A 282 -13.61 27.24 20.80
C HIS A 282 -12.10 27.49 20.63
N LEU A 283 -11.57 27.31 19.43
CA LEU A 283 -10.15 27.48 19.15
C LEU A 283 -9.68 28.92 19.32
N PHE A 284 -10.48 29.91 18.88
CA PHE A 284 -10.13 31.31 19.09
C PHE A 284 -10.15 31.70 20.57
N GLN A 285 -11.12 31.20 21.35
CA GLN A 285 -11.15 31.43 22.79
C GLN A 285 -9.98 30.76 23.54
N GLU A 286 -9.54 29.56 23.10
CA GLU A 286 -8.44 28.84 23.73
C GLU A 286 -7.06 29.42 23.35
N LEU A 287 -6.87 29.81 22.09
CA LEU A 287 -5.56 30.21 21.55
C LEU A 287 -5.31 31.71 21.56
N THR A 288 -6.32 32.52 21.81
CA THR A 288 -6.22 33.99 21.79
C THR A 288 -6.83 34.62 23.02
N THR A 289 -6.58 35.90 23.22
CA THR A 289 -7.24 36.72 24.26
C THR A 289 -8.51 37.39 23.75
N LEU A 290 -9.02 37.03 22.56
CA LEU A 290 -10.19 37.62 21.96
C LEU A 290 -11.47 37.29 22.74
N THR A 291 -12.31 38.26 22.88
CA THR A 291 -13.66 38.11 23.44
C THR A 291 -14.59 37.43 22.44
N THR A 292 -15.68 36.85 22.90
CA THR A 292 -16.70 36.24 22.03
C THR A 292 -17.20 37.20 20.97
N ILE A 293 -17.39 38.48 21.33
CA ILE A 293 -17.85 39.53 20.42
C ILE A 293 -16.85 39.80 19.28
N GLU A 294 -15.56 39.85 19.61
CA GLU A 294 -14.49 40.03 18.61
C GLU A 294 -14.38 38.83 17.67
N ILE A 295 -14.57 37.63 18.19
CA ILE A 295 -14.59 36.40 17.38
C ILE A 295 -15.78 36.38 16.42
N ASP A 296 -16.97 36.78 16.88
CA ASP A 296 -18.18 36.87 16.04
C ASP A 296 -18.01 37.95 14.95
N CYS A 297 -17.42 39.10 15.26
CA CYS A 297 -17.07 40.13 14.26
C CYS A 297 -16.11 39.60 13.18
N ILE A 298 -15.07 38.83 13.55
CA ILE A 298 -14.16 38.22 12.60
C ILE A 298 -14.92 37.22 11.70
N ARG A 299 -15.78 36.40 12.28
CA ARG A 299 -16.59 35.44 11.54
C ARG A 299 -17.48 36.12 10.50
N GLU A 300 -18.16 37.18 10.86
CA GLU A 300 -19.02 37.96 9.93
C GLU A 300 -18.22 38.65 8.82
N SER A 301 -16.97 39.02 9.08
CA SER A 301 -16.10 39.65 8.08
C SER A 301 -15.51 38.71 7.03
N ILE A 302 -15.56 37.39 7.26
CA ILE A 302 -15.00 36.36 6.39
C ILE A 302 -16.09 35.65 5.54
N MET A 303 -17.36 35.76 5.91
CA MET A 303 -18.51 35.31 5.11
C MET A 303 -18.90 36.29 4.05
#